data_6f7b29b9e3183c4c583a75de178b167f
#
_entry.id   6f7b29b9e3183c4c583a75de178b167f
#
_cell.length_a   1.000
_cell.length_b   1.000
_cell.length_c   1.000
_cell.angle_alpha   90.00
_cell.angle_beta   90.00
_cell.angle_gamma   90.00
#
_symmetry.space_group_name_H-M   'P 1'
#
loop_
_entity.id
_entity.type
_entity.pdbx_description
1 polymer ?
#
loop_
_entity_poly.entity_id
_entity_poly.type
_entity_poly.pdbx_seq_one_letter_code
_entity_poly.pdbx_strand_id
1 'polypeptide(L)'
;MMMKMRNKNTLLVGLLCILMSACSTTKNLPEGETLYTGIDKLEVVNEDKTLAGITALTEVEAALAYAPNNAIFGSSSLRWPVPFGLWVYNGFEKYQDKKGIGRWIFDHLGKSPVLMSSVNGETRAKVATNLLHDYGYFNGSVSYQEVPQKNPKEAKVSYVIDMARPYFLDSIAYLKYPHYADSLIQSTRSLSILKSEENFSVIKLEEERQRLSNLFRNHGYYYYRPEFTTYRADTLQKSGYVSLQVVPRNGIPAEAKKQYYIGNTSVYLTGYDNEPPTDTLRLRTMTFYYSGKKPGIRPNALMRNVFFRKGELFSQDRQTFTQEAIARMGVFRYSEFRYEPKDTTVNGDTLNVNMYATFDKPYNAELE
;
A
#
# COMPACT_ATOMS: atom_id res chain seq x y z
N MET A 1 -18.95 3.25 -63.03
CA MET A 1 -19.01 3.86 -61.67
C MET A 1 -17.94 3.33 -60.72
N MET A 2 -17.24 2.22 -61.00
CA MET A 2 -16.19 1.63 -60.14
C MET A 2 -14.80 2.32 -60.19
N MET A 3 -14.46 3.02 -61.22
CA MET A 3 -13.11 3.64 -61.40
C MET A 3 -12.90 4.91 -60.55
N LYS A 4 -13.95 5.62 -60.16
CA LYS A 4 -13.86 6.86 -59.34
C LYS A 4 -13.65 6.63 -57.83
N MET A 5 -13.99 5.45 -57.31
CA MET A 5 -13.77 5.11 -55.89
C MET A 5 -12.32 4.68 -55.60
N ARG A 6 -11.64 4.05 -56.57
CA ARG A 6 -10.25 3.57 -56.40
C ARG A 6 -9.25 4.71 -56.23
N ASN A 7 -9.48 5.85 -56.94
CA ASN A 7 -8.63 7.05 -56.81
C ASN A 7 -8.81 7.76 -55.46
N LYS A 8 -10.00 7.76 -54.85
CA LYS A 8 -10.22 8.40 -53.55
C LYS A 8 -9.52 7.65 -52.42
N ASN A 9 -9.53 6.33 -52.44
CA ASN A 9 -8.85 5.53 -51.43
C ASN A 9 -7.32 5.58 -51.56
N THR A 10 -6.80 5.64 -52.79
CA THR A 10 -5.36 5.80 -53.05
C THR A 10 -4.89 7.21 -52.64
N LEU A 11 -5.71 8.22 -52.87
CA LEU A 11 -5.45 9.60 -52.46
C LEU A 11 -5.52 9.73 -50.91
N LEU A 12 -6.46 9.05 -50.27
CA LEU A 12 -6.59 9.01 -48.81
C LEU A 12 -5.42 8.29 -48.16
N VAL A 13 -4.99 7.15 -48.70
CA VAL A 13 -3.80 6.42 -48.26
C VAL A 13 -2.53 7.21 -48.51
N GLY A 14 -2.39 7.88 -49.64
CA GLY A 14 -1.27 8.76 -49.94
C GLY A 14 -1.21 9.97 -48.99
N LEU A 15 -2.35 10.59 -48.70
CA LEU A 15 -2.46 11.69 -47.71
C LEU A 15 -2.13 11.21 -46.30
N LEU A 16 -2.56 10.01 -45.93
CA LEU A 16 -2.23 9.37 -44.65
C LEU A 16 -0.73 9.06 -44.50
N CYS A 17 -0.10 8.58 -45.60
CA CYS A 17 1.35 8.33 -45.64
C CYS A 17 2.18 9.62 -45.56
N ILE A 18 1.72 10.73 -46.18
CA ILE A 18 2.37 12.05 -46.12
C ILE A 18 2.22 12.64 -44.70
N LEU A 19 1.07 12.45 -44.04
CA LEU A 19 0.87 12.87 -42.67
C LEU A 19 1.75 12.08 -41.69
N MET A 20 2.03 10.81 -41.98
CA MET A 20 2.90 9.94 -41.16
C MET A 20 4.38 10.31 -41.26
N SER A 21 4.86 10.82 -42.43
CA SER A 21 6.25 11.22 -42.62
C SER A 21 6.62 12.61 -42.05
N ALA A 22 5.62 13.40 -41.69
CA ALA A 22 5.83 14.80 -41.18
C ALA A 22 5.88 14.88 -39.64
N CYS A 23 5.58 13.82 -38.91
CA CYS A 23 5.54 13.81 -37.44
C CYS A 23 6.87 13.37 -36.85
N SER A 24 7.78 14.30 -36.64
CA SER A 24 9.00 14.04 -35.84
C SER A 24 8.62 13.79 -34.36
N THR A 25 9.06 12.64 -33.80
CA THR A 25 8.87 12.32 -32.41
C THR A 25 9.63 13.24 -31.46
N THR A 26 10.70 13.86 -31.96
CA THR A 26 11.66 14.64 -31.17
C THR A 26 11.62 16.15 -31.43
N LYS A 27 10.54 16.64 -32.07
CA LYS A 27 10.43 18.05 -32.49
C LYS A 27 10.41 19.02 -31.30
N ASN A 28 9.62 18.70 -30.29
CA ASN A 28 9.33 19.59 -29.16
C ASN A 28 9.93 19.03 -27.85
N LEU A 29 11.14 18.47 -27.94
CA LEU A 29 11.91 18.10 -26.76
C LEU A 29 12.60 19.33 -26.17
N PRO A 30 12.64 19.49 -24.84
CA PRO A 30 13.46 20.50 -24.19
C PRO A 30 14.95 20.36 -24.59
N GLU A 31 15.68 21.47 -24.56
CA GLU A 31 17.11 21.46 -24.86
C GLU A 31 17.87 20.54 -23.88
N GLY A 32 18.74 19.69 -24.43
CA GLY A 32 19.53 18.73 -23.65
C GLY A 32 18.78 17.46 -23.23
N GLU A 33 17.48 17.34 -23.52
CA GLU A 33 16.68 16.17 -23.16
C GLU A 33 16.61 15.12 -24.28
N THR A 34 16.53 13.87 -23.87
CA THR A 34 16.41 12.71 -24.76
C THR A 34 15.06 12.01 -24.55
N LEU A 35 14.40 11.65 -25.65
CA LEU A 35 13.14 10.91 -25.62
C LEU A 35 13.38 9.46 -25.21
N TYR A 36 12.69 9.02 -24.18
CA TYR A 36 12.68 7.61 -23.79
C TYR A 36 11.77 6.79 -24.70
N THR A 37 12.33 5.76 -25.32
CA THR A 37 11.59 4.90 -26.26
C THR A 37 11.36 3.49 -25.72
N GLY A 38 11.71 3.24 -24.45
CA GLY A 38 11.43 2.00 -23.75
C GLY A 38 12.67 1.25 -23.27
N ILE A 39 12.46 0.05 -22.74
CA ILE A 39 13.52 -0.86 -22.36
C ILE A 39 14.04 -1.56 -23.62
N ASP A 40 15.37 -1.58 -23.80
CA ASP A 40 16.06 -2.29 -24.87
C ASP A 40 16.28 -3.76 -24.51
N LYS A 41 16.96 -4.01 -23.37
CA LYS A 41 17.23 -5.34 -22.85
C LYS A 41 17.04 -5.36 -21.34
N LEU A 42 16.45 -6.44 -20.86
CA LEU A 42 16.43 -6.78 -19.46
C LEU A 42 17.09 -8.17 -19.36
N GLU A 43 18.24 -8.21 -18.73
CA GLU A 43 19.05 -9.43 -18.59
C GLU A 43 19.06 -9.85 -17.13
N VAL A 44 18.80 -11.13 -16.87
CA VAL A 44 18.86 -11.71 -15.53
C VAL A 44 20.06 -12.67 -15.47
N VAL A 45 20.92 -12.46 -14.50
CA VAL A 45 22.08 -13.29 -14.22
C VAL A 45 21.87 -13.98 -12.87
N ASN A 46 22.35 -15.22 -12.75
CA ASN A 46 22.20 -16.03 -11.53
C ASN A 46 20.73 -16.17 -11.07
N GLU A 47 19.81 -16.35 -12.02
CA GLU A 47 18.38 -16.45 -11.76
C GLU A 47 18.05 -17.57 -10.75
N ASP A 48 17.33 -17.22 -9.68
CA ASP A 48 16.76 -18.17 -8.73
C ASP A 48 15.36 -18.58 -9.18
N LYS A 49 15.22 -19.85 -9.59
CA LYS A 49 13.96 -20.42 -10.11
C LYS A 49 13.02 -20.95 -9.01
N THR A 50 13.33 -20.73 -7.75
CA THR A 50 12.40 -21.02 -6.66
C THR A 50 11.20 -20.06 -6.68
N LEU A 51 10.10 -20.43 -6.02
CA LEU A 51 8.94 -19.53 -5.92
C LEU A 51 9.32 -18.18 -5.31
N ALA A 52 10.20 -18.16 -4.29
CA ALA A 52 10.71 -16.95 -3.67
C ALA A 52 11.52 -16.10 -4.66
N GLY A 53 12.39 -16.73 -5.46
CA GLY A 53 13.18 -16.06 -6.48
C GLY A 53 12.33 -15.46 -7.59
N ILE A 54 11.33 -16.21 -8.09
CA ILE A 54 10.38 -15.72 -9.10
C ILE A 54 9.59 -14.52 -8.57
N THR A 55 9.14 -14.57 -7.31
CA THR A 55 8.41 -13.46 -6.69
C THR A 55 9.30 -12.21 -6.60
N ALA A 56 10.51 -12.36 -6.10
CA ALA A 56 11.48 -11.27 -6.00
C ALA A 56 11.79 -10.66 -7.37
N LEU A 57 12.04 -11.49 -8.38
CA LEU A 57 12.32 -11.03 -9.74
C LEU A 57 11.13 -10.29 -10.35
N THR A 58 9.91 -10.78 -10.16
CA THR A 58 8.70 -10.11 -10.65
C THR A 58 8.55 -8.70 -10.08
N GLU A 59 8.81 -8.50 -8.80
CA GLU A 59 8.75 -7.17 -8.17
C GLU A 59 9.89 -6.26 -8.62
N VAL A 60 11.10 -6.82 -8.77
CA VAL A 60 12.26 -6.09 -9.32
C VAL A 60 11.95 -5.62 -10.75
N GLU A 61 11.44 -6.48 -11.62
CA GLU A 61 11.05 -6.13 -12.98
C GLU A 61 9.96 -5.05 -13.01
N ALA A 62 8.98 -5.15 -12.11
CA ALA A 62 7.92 -4.14 -11.98
C ALA A 62 8.47 -2.77 -11.55
N ALA A 63 9.46 -2.73 -10.67
CA ALA A 63 10.12 -1.49 -10.25
C ALA A 63 10.95 -0.84 -11.37
N LEU A 64 11.53 -1.66 -12.26
CA LEU A 64 12.28 -1.19 -13.43
C LEU A 64 11.37 -0.75 -14.58
N ALA A 65 10.14 -1.23 -14.61
CA ALA A 65 9.19 -0.94 -15.68
C ALA A 65 8.85 0.55 -15.74
N TYR A 66 8.91 1.12 -16.95
CA TYR A 66 8.44 2.46 -17.24
C TYR A 66 7.78 2.52 -18.62
N ALA A 67 6.63 3.14 -18.72
CA ALA A 67 5.85 3.16 -19.94
C ALA A 67 6.35 4.23 -20.91
N PRO A 68 6.77 3.90 -22.15
CA PRO A 68 7.12 4.89 -23.18
C PRO A 68 5.86 5.53 -23.79
N ASN A 69 6.04 6.54 -24.63
CA ASN A 69 4.93 7.27 -25.27
C ASN A 69 3.99 6.40 -26.12
N ASN A 70 4.48 5.27 -26.65
CA ASN A 70 3.68 4.33 -27.43
C ASN A 70 3.09 3.16 -26.59
N ALA A 71 3.11 3.26 -25.26
CA ALA A 71 2.54 2.25 -24.37
C ALA A 71 1.02 2.18 -24.50
N ILE A 72 0.50 0.95 -24.46
CA ILE A 72 -0.94 0.66 -24.41
C ILE A 72 -1.34 0.54 -22.92
N PHE A 73 -2.34 1.30 -22.51
CA PHE A 73 -2.84 1.31 -21.11
C PHE A 73 -1.75 1.51 -20.05
N GLY A 74 -0.67 2.23 -20.39
CA GLY A 74 0.44 2.48 -19.45
C GLY A 74 1.39 1.28 -19.26
N SER A 75 1.27 0.22 -20.03
CA SER A 75 2.16 -0.94 -19.97
C SER A 75 3.55 -0.64 -20.51
N SER A 76 4.59 -1.09 -19.83
CA SER A 76 5.97 -1.02 -20.33
C SER A 76 6.25 -2.02 -21.47
N SER A 77 5.47 -3.12 -21.53
CA SER A 77 5.66 -4.22 -22.48
C SER A 77 4.71 -4.16 -23.69
N LEU A 78 3.45 -3.76 -23.48
CA LEU A 78 2.47 -3.66 -24.57
C LEU A 78 2.58 -2.29 -25.27
N ARG A 79 2.93 -2.29 -26.55
CA ARG A 79 3.24 -1.08 -27.31
C ARG A 79 2.51 -1.02 -28.63
N TRP A 80 2.06 0.19 -29.00
CA TRP A 80 1.65 0.48 -30.37
C TRP A 80 2.88 0.64 -31.26
N PRO A 81 2.76 0.34 -32.59
CA PRO A 81 3.84 0.60 -33.54
C PRO A 81 4.27 2.06 -33.58
N VAL A 82 3.36 2.96 -33.27
CA VAL A 82 3.56 4.42 -33.38
C VAL A 82 3.10 5.14 -32.12
N PRO A 83 3.79 6.20 -31.67
CA PRO A 83 3.43 6.99 -30.51
C PRO A 83 2.37 8.06 -30.87
N PHE A 84 1.14 7.65 -31.17
CA PHE A 84 0.07 8.53 -31.63
C PHE A 84 -0.12 9.76 -30.75
N GLY A 85 -0.19 9.59 -29.43
CA GLY A 85 -0.36 10.71 -28.50
C GLY A 85 0.77 11.74 -28.57
N LEU A 86 2.01 11.30 -28.76
CA LEU A 86 3.16 12.19 -28.93
C LEU A 86 3.11 12.93 -30.26
N TRP A 87 2.64 12.28 -31.31
CA TRP A 87 2.45 12.96 -32.61
C TRP A 87 1.39 14.06 -32.53
N VAL A 88 0.27 13.79 -31.87
CA VAL A 88 -0.75 14.79 -31.59
C VAL A 88 -0.18 15.95 -30.78
N TYR A 89 0.56 15.65 -29.71
CA TYR A 89 1.23 16.67 -28.90
C TYR A 89 2.12 17.57 -29.77
N ASN A 90 3.05 17.01 -30.53
CA ASN A 90 3.98 17.76 -31.37
C ASN A 90 3.31 18.53 -32.51
N GLY A 91 2.19 18.06 -33.04
CA GLY A 91 1.44 18.68 -34.10
C GLY A 91 0.52 19.82 -33.66
N PHE A 92 -0.03 19.70 -32.47
CA PHE A 92 -1.04 20.63 -31.93
C PHE A 92 -0.54 21.54 -30.82
N GLU A 93 0.71 21.47 -30.38
CA GLU A 93 1.31 22.32 -29.34
C GLU A 93 1.05 23.83 -29.57
N LYS A 94 1.13 24.30 -30.83
CA LYS A 94 0.81 25.69 -31.19
C LYS A 94 -0.60 26.16 -30.86
N TYR A 95 -1.48 25.22 -30.48
CA TYR A 95 -2.87 25.50 -30.06
C TYR A 95 -3.06 25.43 -28.55
N GLN A 96 -2.00 25.18 -27.79
CA GLN A 96 -2.06 25.03 -26.33
C GLN A 96 -2.71 26.24 -25.62
N ASP A 97 -2.42 27.46 -26.11
CA ASP A 97 -2.93 28.71 -25.53
C ASP A 97 -4.14 29.27 -26.30
N LYS A 98 -4.68 28.54 -27.29
CA LYS A 98 -5.78 28.99 -28.14
C LYS A 98 -7.08 28.30 -27.78
N LYS A 99 -8.21 29.01 -27.89
CA LYS A 99 -9.54 28.41 -27.73
C LYS A 99 -9.96 27.70 -29.01
N GLY A 100 -10.65 26.55 -28.91
CA GLY A 100 -11.25 25.84 -30.04
C GLY A 100 -10.85 24.38 -30.16
N ILE A 101 -11.23 23.76 -31.30
CA ILE A 101 -11.06 22.29 -31.53
C ILE A 101 -9.58 21.87 -31.48
N GLY A 102 -8.64 22.72 -31.92
CA GLY A 102 -7.22 22.39 -31.87
C GLY A 102 -6.70 22.21 -30.44
N ARG A 103 -7.14 23.06 -29.50
CA ARG A 103 -6.84 22.90 -28.08
C ARG A 103 -7.49 21.64 -27.51
N TRP A 104 -8.76 21.39 -27.83
CA TRP A 104 -9.44 20.18 -27.36
C TRP A 104 -8.69 18.90 -27.79
N ILE A 105 -8.22 18.84 -29.04
CA ILE A 105 -7.40 17.72 -29.56
C ILE A 105 -6.09 17.61 -28.76
N PHE A 106 -5.43 18.73 -28.50
CA PHE A 106 -4.18 18.78 -27.74
C PHE A 106 -4.39 18.25 -26.30
N ASP A 107 -5.41 18.76 -25.61
CA ASP A 107 -5.68 18.44 -24.20
C ASP A 107 -6.16 17.00 -23.99
N HIS A 108 -6.90 16.40 -24.96
CA HIS A 108 -7.53 15.09 -24.79
C HIS A 108 -6.78 13.94 -25.48
N LEU A 109 -6.05 14.22 -26.54
CA LEU A 109 -5.35 13.21 -27.33
C LEU A 109 -3.83 13.36 -27.32
N GLY A 110 -3.32 14.55 -26.97
CA GLY A 110 -1.89 14.82 -26.86
C GLY A 110 -1.29 14.15 -25.61
N LYS A 111 -0.12 13.51 -25.76
CA LYS A 111 0.68 13.01 -24.64
C LYS A 111 2.07 13.65 -24.72
N SER A 112 2.48 14.32 -23.66
CA SER A 112 3.81 14.91 -23.54
C SER A 112 4.91 13.86 -23.73
N PRO A 113 6.08 14.27 -24.26
CA PRO A 113 7.21 13.35 -24.40
C PRO A 113 7.65 12.81 -23.05
N VAL A 114 7.90 11.51 -23.00
CA VAL A 114 8.53 10.85 -21.84
C VAL A 114 10.03 11.06 -21.97
N LEU A 115 10.59 11.86 -21.08
CA LEU A 115 12.00 12.23 -21.10
C LEU A 115 12.85 11.17 -20.37
N MET A 116 14.10 10.98 -20.78
CA MET A 116 15.03 10.08 -20.12
C MET A 116 15.30 10.52 -18.67
N SER A 117 15.38 11.82 -18.41
CA SER A 117 15.47 12.39 -17.06
C SER A 117 14.30 11.98 -16.16
N SER A 118 13.08 11.86 -16.72
CA SER A 118 11.90 11.42 -15.96
C SER A 118 11.93 9.91 -15.64
N VAL A 119 12.57 9.09 -16.46
CA VAL A 119 12.72 7.65 -16.21
C VAL A 119 13.63 7.39 -15.01
N ASN A 120 14.70 8.18 -14.89
CA ASN A 120 15.70 8.09 -13.82
C ASN A 120 16.19 6.65 -13.61
N GLY A 121 16.80 6.07 -14.64
CA GLY A 121 17.25 4.66 -14.67
C GLY A 121 18.14 4.28 -13.50
N GLU A 122 19.01 5.19 -13.06
CA GLU A 122 19.91 4.97 -11.92
C GLU A 122 19.12 4.78 -10.61
N THR A 123 18.17 5.66 -10.33
CA THR A 123 17.34 5.55 -9.13
C THR A 123 16.51 4.27 -9.15
N ARG A 124 15.95 3.89 -10.32
CA ARG A 124 15.22 2.62 -10.48
C ARG A 124 16.12 1.42 -10.24
N ALA A 125 17.33 1.41 -10.76
CA ALA A 125 18.29 0.35 -10.51
C ALA A 125 18.67 0.24 -9.02
N LYS A 126 18.82 1.37 -8.30
CA LYS A 126 19.03 1.40 -6.84
C LYS A 126 17.83 0.85 -6.07
N VAL A 127 16.62 1.24 -6.43
CA VAL A 127 15.39 0.71 -5.81
C VAL A 127 15.27 -0.79 -6.07
N ALA A 128 15.51 -1.25 -7.28
CA ALA A 128 15.49 -2.65 -7.65
C ALA A 128 16.55 -3.47 -6.90
N THR A 129 17.76 -2.90 -6.68
CA THR A 129 18.80 -3.53 -5.84
C THR A 129 18.34 -3.65 -4.40
N ASN A 130 17.72 -2.61 -3.82
CA ASN A 130 17.18 -2.68 -2.46
C ASN A 130 16.08 -3.74 -2.34
N LEU A 131 15.21 -3.87 -3.36
CA LEU A 131 14.23 -4.95 -3.38
C LEU A 131 14.87 -6.34 -3.38
N LEU A 132 15.95 -6.56 -4.14
CA LEU A 132 16.72 -7.81 -4.04
C LEU A 132 17.20 -8.08 -2.61
N HIS A 133 17.73 -7.06 -1.94
CA HIS A 133 18.17 -7.19 -0.55
C HIS A 133 17.00 -7.50 0.40
N ASP A 134 15.83 -6.90 0.18
CA ASP A 134 14.63 -7.15 0.99
C ASP A 134 14.13 -8.60 0.87
N TYR A 135 14.43 -9.25 -0.27
CA TYR A 135 14.18 -10.68 -0.49
C TYR A 135 15.34 -11.60 -0.11
N GLY A 136 16.40 -11.05 0.53
CA GLY A 136 17.52 -11.85 1.04
C GLY A 136 18.68 -12.04 0.05
N TYR A 137 18.65 -11.42 -1.12
CA TYR A 137 19.75 -11.43 -2.09
C TYR A 137 20.74 -10.30 -1.80
N PHE A 138 21.40 -10.33 -0.64
CA PHE A 138 22.23 -9.23 -0.14
C PHE A 138 23.42 -8.87 -1.04
N ASN A 139 23.91 -9.82 -1.84
CA ASN A 139 24.97 -9.59 -2.82
C ASN A 139 24.39 -9.32 -4.23
N GLY A 140 23.08 -9.28 -4.36
CA GLY A 140 22.39 -8.96 -5.61
C GLY A 140 22.57 -7.49 -5.97
N SER A 141 22.56 -7.21 -7.26
CA SER A 141 22.69 -5.84 -7.77
C SER A 141 21.96 -5.67 -9.09
N VAL A 142 21.53 -4.44 -9.34
CA VAL A 142 20.96 -4.07 -10.63
C VAL A 142 21.75 -2.91 -11.19
N SER A 143 22.26 -3.09 -12.40
CA SER A 143 22.93 -2.03 -13.16
C SER A 143 22.06 -1.57 -14.31
N TYR A 144 22.26 -0.34 -14.76
CA TYR A 144 21.58 0.22 -15.91
C TYR A 144 22.57 0.85 -16.89
N GLN A 145 22.15 0.93 -18.15
CA GLN A 145 22.88 1.63 -19.20
C GLN A 145 21.87 2.29 -20.14
N GLU A 146 22.15 3.52 -20.50
CA GLU A 146 21.44 4.21 -21.59
C GLU A 146 21.96 3.74 -22.92
N VAL A 147 21.06 3.37 -23.83
CA VAL A 147 21.35 2.88 -25.17
C VAL A 147 20.86 3.90 -26.21
N PRO A 148 21.77 4.73 -26.76
CA PRO A 148 21.41 5.67 -27.79
C PRO A 148 20.83 4.95 -29.01
N GLN A 149 19.82 5.56 -29.64
CA GLN A 149 19.22 5.05 -30.86
C GLN A 149 19.84 5.69 -32.12
N LYS A 150 19.38 5.28 -33.30
CA LYS A 150 19.83 5.90 -34.57
C LYS A 150 19.61 7.41 -34.58
N ASN A 151 18.52 7.88 -34.00
CA ASN A 151 18.28 9.27 -33.69
C ASN A 151 18.97 9.63 -32.36
N PRO A 152 19.94 10.53 -32.30
CA PRO A 152 20.67 10.87 -31.07
C PRO A 152 19.78 11.54 -30.01
N LYS A 153 18.57 11.98 -30.39
CA LYS A 153 17.57 12.51 -29.45
C LYS A 153 16.65 11.43 -28.89
N GLU A 154 16.92 10.15 -29.16
CA GLU A 154 16.14 9.01 -28.69
C GLU A 154 17.06 8.00 -28.02
N ALA A 155 16.65 7.50 -26.87
CA ALA A 155 17.39 6.44 -26.18
C ALA A 155 16.44 5.43 -25.52
N LYS A 156 16.98 4.26 -25.27
CA LYS A 156 16.40 3.20 -24.45
C LYS A 156 17.23 2.97 -23.22
N VAL A 157 16.70 2.19 -22.29
CA VAL A 157 17.44 1.74 -21.11
C VAL A 157 17.61 0.22 -21.16
N SER A 158 18.82 -0.26 -20.89
CA SER A 158 19.09 -1.65 -20.63
C SER A 158 19.38 -1.85 -19.14
N TYR A 159 18.85 -2.93 -18.56
CA TYR A 159 19.12 -3.34 -17.20
C TYR A 159 19.74 -4.72 -17.15
N VAL A 160 20.69 -4.92 -16.24
CA VAL A 160 21.24 -6.22 -15.88
C VAL A 160 20.94 -6.45 -14.39
N ILE A 161 20.18 -7.48 -14.10
CA ILE A 161 19.80 -7.93 -12.76
C ILE A 161 20.68 -9.12 -12.41
N ASP A 162 21.59 -8.98 -11.48
CA ASP A 162 22.33 -10.09 -10.89
C ASP A 162 21.70 -10.42 -9.54
N MET A 163 20.99 -11.56 -9.46
CA MET A 163 20.33 -11.97 -8.23
C MET A 163 21.30 -12.46 -7.17
N ALA A 164 22.49 -12.99 -7.56
CA ALA A 164 23.40 -13.68 -6.68
C ALA A 164 22.74 -14.87 -5.94
N ARG A 165 23.26 -15.26 -4.77
CA ARG A 165 22.64 -16.34 -3.95
C ARG A 165 21.85 -15.74 -2.81
N PRO A 166 20.62 -16.28 -2.51
CA PRO A 166 19.85 -15.83 -1.38
C PRO A 166 20.50 -16.26 -0.05
N TYR A 167 20.23 -15.50 1.00
CA TYR A 167 20.52 -15.90 2.37
C TYR A 167 19.31 -16.58 2.99
N PHE A 168 19.57 -17.57 3.85
CA PHE A 168 18.54 -18.34 4.54
C PHE A 168 18.54 -18.02 6.03
N LEU A 169 17.39 -18.18 6.69
CA LEU A 169 17.29 -18.12 8.13
C LEU A 169 17.87 -19.41 8.73
N ASP A 170 18.88 -19.31 9.59
CA ASP A 170 19.45 -20.44 10.34
C ASP A 170 18.67 -20.72 11.60
N SER A 171 18.71 -19.78 12.54
CA SER A 171 18.05 -19.88 13.84
C SER A 171 17.23 -18.63 14.15
N ILE A 172 16.13 -18.81 14.88
CA ILE A 172 15.25 -17.69 15.27
C ILE A 172 15.00 -17.82 16.77
N ALA A 173 15.48 -16.83 17.55
CA ALA A 173 15.32 -16.77 18.99
C ALA A 173 14.52 -15.54 19.41
N TYR A 174 13.48 -15.72 20.23
CA TYR A 174 12.75 -14.61 20.86
C TYR A 174 13.33 -14.39 22.24
N LEU A 175 13.85 -13.19 22.49
CA LEU A 175 14.63 -12.91 23.69
C LEU A 175 14.20 -11.60 24.35
N LYS A 176 14.42 -11.50 25.66
CA LYS A 176 14.21 -10.29 26.46
C LYS A 176 12.76 -9.82 26.59
N TYR A 177 11.80 -10.67 26.30
CA TYR A 177 10.40 -10.36 26.59
C TYR A 177 10.10 -10.61 28.07
N PRO A 178 9.18 -9.82 28.71
CA PRO A 178 8.67 -10.12 30.04
C PRO A 178 8.03 -11.51 30.10
N HIS A 179 8.06 -12.17 31.24
CA HIS A 179 7.65 -13.57 31.39
C HIS A 179 6.28 -13.89 30.74
N TYR A 180 5.26 -13.05 30.98
CA TYR A 180 3.94 -13.28 30.39
C TYR A 180 3.93 -13.13 28.88
N ALA A 181 4.59 -12.10 28.35
CA ALA A 181 4.71 -11.87 26.90
C ALA A 181 5.51 -12.99 26.23
N ASP A 182 6.58 -13.47 26.86
CA ASP A 182 7.35 -14.63 26.39
C ASP A 182 6.47 -15.89 26.35
N SER A 183 5.69 -16.16 27.40
CA SER A 183 4.75 -17.28 27.43
C SER A 183 3.73 -17.24 26.29
N LEU A 184 3.20 -16.05 25.92
CA LEU A 184 2.33 -15.88 24.78
C LEU A 184 3.05 -16.19 23.45
N ILE A 185 4.28 -15.72 23.29
CA ILE A 185 5.10 -16.01 22.11
C ILE A 185 5.31 -17.52 22.00
N GLN A 186 5.73 -18.19 23.07
CA GLN A 186 6.02 -19.63 23.05
C GLN A 186 4.76 -20.45 22.74
N SER A 187 3.61 -20.10 23.32
CA SER A 187 2.34 -20.80 23.06
C SER A 187 1.86 -20.68 21.61
N THR A 188 2.29 -19.61 20.89
CA THR A 188 1.95 -19.35 19.49
C THR A 188 3.14 -19.54 18.55
N ARG A 189 4.21 -20.21 18.98
CA ARG A 189 5.44 -20.40 18.21
C ARG A 189 5.20 -21.07 16.86
N SER A 190 4.29 -22.02 16.79
CA SER A 190 3.90 -22.71 15.57
C SER A 190 3.28 -21.79 14.51
N LEU A 191 2.72 -20.66 14.93
CA LEU A 191 2.13 -19.64 14.06
C LEU A 191 3.12 -18.58 13.61
N SER A 192 4.41 -18.69 13.98
CA SER A 192 5.45 -17.77 13.53
C SER A 192 5.55 -17.76 12.01
N ILE A 193 5.64 -16.58 11.44
CA ILE A 193 5.88 -16.36 9.99
C ILE A 193 7.33 -16.74 9.65
N LEU A 194 8.23 -16.56 10.60
CA LEU A 194 9.66 -16.86 10.43
C LEU A 194 9.93 -18.34 10.70
N LYS A 195 10.56 -19.02 9.72
CA LYS A 195 10.95 -20.43 9.85
C LYS A 195 12.41 -20.61 9.45
N SER A 196 13.10 -21.51 10.14
CA SER A 196 14.46 -21.90 9.77
C SER A 196 14.48 -22.57 8.39
N GLU A 197 15.59 -22.43 7.68
CA GLU A 197 15.84 -22.94 6.33
C GLU A 197 14.98 -22.28 5.23
N GLU A 198 14.19 -21.25 5.56
CA GLU A 198 13.52 -20.42 4.55
C GLU A 198 14.38 -19.21 4.17
N ASN A 199 14.15 -18.67 2.96
CA ASN A 199 14.84 -17.46 2.51
C ASN A 199 14.60 -16.31 3.50
N PHE A 200 15.66 -15.58 3.81
CA PHE A 200 15.53 -14.32 4.53
C PHE A 200 14.65 -13.37 3.73
N SER A 201 13.74 -12.67 4.42
CA SER A 201 12.87 -11.68 3.79
C SER A 201 12.48 -10.60 4.80
N VAL A 202 12.74 -9.34 4.44
CA VAL A 202 12.32 -8.18 5.25
C VAL A 202 10.79 -8.11 5.34
N ILE A 203 10.09 -8.52 4.28
CA ILE A 203 8.62 -8.59 4.26
C ILE A 203 8.11 -9.53 5.36
N LYS A 204 8.68 -10.75 5.45
CA LYS A 204 8.34 -11.71 6.53
C LYS A 204 8.69 -11.20 7.92
N LEU A 205 9.76 -10.41 8.05
CA LEU A 205 10.09 -9.76 9.32
C LEU A 205 9.01 -8.76 9.72
N GLU A 206 8.49 -7.97 8.78
CA GLU A 206 7.43 -7.00 9.06
C GLU A 206 6.09 -7.70 9.37
N GLU A 207 5.76 -8.77 8.66
CA GLU A 207 4.60 -9.62 8.96
C GLU A 207 4.68 -10.23 10.37
N GLU A 208 5.86 -10.69 10.79
CA GLU A 208 6.07 -11.22 12.14
C GLU A 208 5.93 -10.12 13.21
N ARG A 209 6.41 -8.91 12.97
CA ARG A 209 6.15 -7.74 13.85
C ARG A 209 4.66 -7.50 14.00
N GLN A 210 3.94 -7.52 12.89
CA GLN A 210 2.49 -7.32 12.90
C GLN A 210 1.78 -8.45 13.64
N ARG A 211 2.19 -9.71 13.43
CA ARG A 211 1.68 -10.87 14.15
C ARG A 211 1.87 -10.74 15.67
N LEU A 212 3.08 -10.37 16.11
CA LEU A 212 3.38 -10.16 17.52
C LEU A 212 2.60 -8.99 18.11
N SER A 213 2.45 -7.90 17.37
CA SER A 213 1.64 -6.77 17.79
C SER A 213 0.17 -7.17 17.99
N ASN A 214 -0.40 -7.90 17.05
CA ASN A 214 -1.76 -8.42 17.16
C ASN A 214 -1.91 -9.40 18.32
N LEU A 215 -0.94 -10.31 18.52
CA LEU A 215 -0.90 -11.23 19.64
C LEU A 215 -0.96 -10.48 20.97
N PHE A 216 -0.09 -9.50 21.17
CA PHE A 216 -0.05 -8.72 22.40
C PHE A 216 -1.31 -7.87 22.59
N ARG A 217 -1.79 -7.20 21.56
CA ARG A 217 -3.00 -6.38 21.63
C ARG A 217 -4.25 -7.20 21.90
N ASN A 218 -4.30 -8.45 21.47
CA ASN A 218 -5.38 -9.36 21.79
C ASN A 218 -5.34 -9.87 23.25
N HIS A 219 -4.19 -9.68 23.92
CA HIS A 219 -3.98 -10.06 25.32
C HIS A 219 -3.77 -8.84 26.24
N GLY A 220 -4.39 -7.72 25.92
CA GLY A 220 -4.48 -6.55 26.79
C GLY A 220 -3.44 -5.45 26.55
N TYR A 221 -2.42 -5.64 25.77
CA TYR A 221 -1.38 -4.63 25.54
C TYR A 221 -1.87 -3.56 24.56
N TYR A 222 -2.82 -2.74 24.96
CA TYR A 222 -3.52 -1.77 24.09
C TYR A 222 -2.58 -0.85 23.32
N TYR A 223 -1.52 -0.32 23.96
CA TYR A 223 -0.58 0.61 23.35
C TYR A 223 0.58 -0.08 22.63
N TYR A 224 0.63 -1.41 22.57
CA TYR A 224 1.69 -2.09 21.86
C TYR A 224 1.57 -1.86 20.34
N ARG A 225 2.73 -1.65 19.68
CA ARG A 225 2.81 -1.37 18.24
C ARG A 225 3.87 -2.26 17.58
N PRO A 226 3.77 -2.54 16.27
CA PRO A 226 4.75 -3.37 15.55
C PRO A 226 6.19 -2.85 15.70
N GLU A 227 6.40 -1.52 15.71
CA GLU A 227 7.71 -0.88 15.81
C GLU A 227 8.41 -1.14 17.17
N PHE A 228 7.71 -1.69 18.14
CA PHE A 228 8.30 -2.08 19.44
C PHE A 228 9.00 -3.43 19.41
N THR A 229 8.85 -4.20 18.34
CA THR A 229 9.66 -5.39 18.05
C THR A 229 10.78 -5.00 17.11
N THR A 230 12.00 -5.44 17.40
CA THR A 230 13.16 -5.25 16.53
C THR A 230 13.92 -6.55 16.34
N TYR A 231 14.82 -6.56 15.37
CA TYR A 231 15.62 -7.72 14.99
C TYR A 231 17.11 -7.44 15.18
N ARG A 232 17.83 -8.46 15.59
CA ARG A 232 19.30 -8.50 15.53
C ARG A 232 19.68 -9.68 14.68
N ALA A 233 20.37 -9.42 13.60
CA ALA A 233 20.83 -10.42 12.64
C ALA A 233 22.33 -10.66 12.81
N ASP A 234 22.75 -11.90 12.78
CA ASP A 234 24.15 -12.32 12.76
C ASP A 234 24.37 -13.18 11.53
N THR A 235 25.27 -12.73 10.64
CA THR A 235 25.62 -13.39 9.38
C THR A 235 27.02 -14.02 9.42
N LEU A 236 27.72 -13.91 10.56
CA LEU A 236 29.14 -14.33 10.68
C LEU A 236 29.28 -15.80 11.03
N GLN A 237 28.26 -16.42 11.61
CA GLN A 237 28.36 -17.79 12.13
C GLN A 237 28.37 -18.84 11.01
N LYS A 238 27.58 -18.64 9.95
CA LYS A 238 27.45 -19.59 8.84
C LYS A 238 27.27 -18.82 7.54
N SER A 239 28.17 -19.03 6.57
CA SER A 239 28.10 -18.35 5.28
C SER A 239 26.78 -18.63 4.55
N GLY A 240 26.10 -17.59 4.05
CA GLY A 240 24.81 -17.70 3.37
C GLY A 240 23.61 -17.88 4.30
N TYR A 241 23.82 -17.77 5.62
CA TYR A 241 22.76 -17.90 6.63
C TYR A 241 22.72 -16.71 7.57
N VAL A 242 21.53 -16.48 8.14
CA VAL A 242 21.27 -15.40 9.11
C VAL A 242 20.69 -16.02 10.38
N SER A 243 21.41 -15.89 11.50
CA SER A 243 20.86 -16.17 12.82
C SER A 243 20.14 -14.94 13.34
N LEU A 244 18.84 -15.08 13.67
CA LEU A 244 17.96 -13.96 13.97
C LEU A 244 17.51 -13.96 15.43
N GLN A 245 17.68 -12.84 16.13
CA GLN A 245 17.11 -12.58 17.44
C GLN A 245 15.97 -11.56 17.31
N VAL A 246 14.78 -11.96 17.73
CA VAL A 246 13.60 -11.12 17.83
C VAL A 246 13.55 -10.56 19.25
N VAL A 247 13.67 -9.25 19.40
CA VAL A 247 13.80 -8.61 20.72
C VAL A 247 12.91 -7.37 20.83
N PRO A 248 12.46 -7.01 22.04
CA PRO A 248 11.82 -5.71 22.26
C PRO A 248 12.81 -4.57 21.94
N ARG A 249 12.30 -3.52 21.30
CA ARG A 249 13.08 -2.29 21.08
C ARG A 249 13.43 -1.61 22.40
N ASN A 250 14.58 -0.96 22.45
CA ASN A 250 14.91 -0.11 23.60
C ASN A 250 14.00 1.13 23.64
N GLY A 251 13.65 1.59 24.85
CA GLY A 251 12.85 2.82 25.02
C GLY A 251 11.35 2.66 24.75
N ILE A 252 10.81 1.43 24.82
CA ILE A 252 9.35 1.23 24.76
C ILE A 252 8.69 1.94 25.95
N PRO A 253 7.65 2.79 25.73
CA PRO A 253 6.90 3.46 26.77
C PRO A 253 6.33 2.49 27.84
N ALA A 254 6.23 2.94 29.08
CA ALA A 254 5.76 2.08 30.16
C ALA A 254 4.32 1.58 29.94
N GLU A 255 3.46 2.44 29.37
CA GLU A 255 2.07 2.11 29.02
C GLU A 255 1.97 1.00 27.96
N ALA A 256 2.95 0.84 27.08
CA ALA A 256 2.95 -0.23 26.11
C ALA A 256 3.46 -1.58 26.65
N LYS A 257 4.01 -1.59 27.88
CA LYS A 257 4.54 -2.78 28.51
C LYS A 257 3.55 -3.46 29.48
N LYS A 258 2.39 -2.86 29.71
CA LYS A 258 1.37 -3.37 30.63
C LYS A 258 0.08 -3.73 29.91
N GLN A 259 -0.70 -4.55 30.59
CA GLN A 259 -2.02 -4.97 30.11
C GLN A 259 -3.09 -4.00 30.60
N TYR A 260 -4.13 -3.84 29.81
CA TYR A 260 -5.28 -3.00 30.11
C TYR A 260 -6.57 -3.79 30.12
N TYR A 261 -7.44 -3.45 31.06
CA TYR A 261 -8.77 -4.00 31.23
C TYR A 261 -9.83 -3.01 30.75
N ILE A 262 -10.94 -3.51 30.26
CA ILE A 262 -12.09 -2.70 29.88
C ILE A 262 -12.79 -2.15 31.12
N GLY A 263 -12.95 -0.83 31.18
CA GLY A 263 -13.66 -0.11 32.23
C GLY A 263 -15.17 0.06 31.92
N ASN A 264 -15.67 1.25 32.21
CA ASN A 264 -17.05 1.62 31.89
C ASN A 264 -17.19 1.87 30.38
N THR A 265 -18.35 1.51 29.82
CA THR A 265 -18.70 1.80 28.42
C THR A 265 -19.78 2.86 28.39
N SER A 266 -19.50 3.97 27.70
CA SER A 266 -20.42 5.06 27.43
C SER A 266 -20.78 5.09 25.95
N VAL A 267 -22.03 5.25 25.62
CA VAL A 267 -22.56 5.28 24.24
C VAL A 267 -23.24 6.63 24.03
N TYR A 268 -22.68 7.42 23.15
CA TYR A 268 -23.19 8.74 22.76
C TYR A 268 -23.93 8.62 21.44
N LEU A 269 -25.26 8.73 21.49
CA LEU A 269 -26.14 8.61 20.32
C LEU A 269 -26.55 10.02 19.90
N THR A 270 -26.11 10.43 18.74
CA THR A 270 -26.41 11.75 18.16
C THR A 270 -27.40 11.57 17.01
N GLY A 271 -28.43 12.43 16.95
CA GLY A 271 -29.38 12.47 15.83
C GLY A 271 -28.71 12.85 14.51
N TYR A 272 -29.42 12.68 13.40
CA TYR A 272 -28.94 13.08 12.07
C TYR A 272 -28.71 14.60 11.93
N ASP A 273 -29.34 15.41 12.81
CA ASP A 273 -29.19 16.86 12.95
C ASP A 273 -27.99 17.30 13.79
N ASN A 274 -27.25 16.35 14.35
CA ASN A 274 -26.11 16.53 15.23
C ASN A 274 -26.41 17.25 16.57
N GLU A 275 -27.67 17.18 17.05
CA GLU A 275 -27.97 17.71 18.37
C GLU A 275 -27.24 16.97 19.48
N PRO A 276 -26.67 17.68 20.46
CA PRO A 276 -25.98 17.05 21.57
C PRO A 276 -26.94 16.23 22.45
N PRO A 277 -26.50 15.11 23.04
CA PRO A 277 -27.32 14.32 23.95
C PRO A 277 -27.77 15.13 25.18
N THR A 278 -29.06 15.07 25.52
CA THR A 278 -29.66 15.75 26.68
C THR A 278 -30.08 14.79 27.79
N ASP A 279 -30.28 13.51 27.44
CA ASP A 279 -30.82 12.49 28.33
C ASP A 279 -29.80 11.36 28.55
N THR A 280 -30.00 10.63 29.67
CA THR A 280 -29.10 9.54 30.05
C THR A 280 -29.92 8.33 30.49
N LEU A 281 -29.54 7.15 29.98
CA LEU A 281 -30.06 5.87 30.40
C LEU A 281 -28.89 4.94 30.82
N ARG A 282 -28.90 4.50 32.06
CA ARG A 282 -27.94 3.51 32.55
C ARG A 282 -28.58 2.13 32.50
N LEU A 283 -27.93 1.23 31.75
CA LEU A 283 -28.42 -0.15 31.61
C LEU A 283 -27.24 -1.12 31.79
N ARG A 284 -27.31 -1.94 32.85
CA ARG A 284 -26.26 -2.91 33.21
C ARG A 284 -24.87 -2.23 33.32
N THR A 285 -23.95 -2.55 32.40
CA THR A 285 -22.56 -2.07 32.39
C THR A 285 -22.33 -0.90 31.43
N MET A 286 -23.39 -0.44 30.72
CA MET A 286 -23.30 0.64 29.74
C MET A 286 -24.16 1.82 30.12
N THR A 287 -23.69 3.01 29.80
CA THR A 287 -24.43 4.28 29.94
C THR A 287 -24.67 4.85 28.54
N PHE A 288 -25.95 5.10 28.22
CA PHE A 288 -26.38 5.68 26.95
C PHE A 288 -26.71 7.15 27.17
N TYR A 289 -26.12 7.99 26.35
CA TYR A 289 -26.41 9.43 26.23
C TYR A 289 -27.13 9.67 24.92
N TYR A 290 -28.28 10.31 24.92
CA TYR A 290 -29.12 10.49 23.75
C TYR A 290 -30.00 11.75 23.86
N SER A 291 -30.66 12.16 22.79
CA SER A 291 -31.62 13.26 22.78
C SER A 291 -33.07 12.73 22.59
N GLY A 292 -34.03 13.35 23.29
CA GLY A 292 -35.45 13.04 23.18
C GLY A 292 -35.94 11.98 24.16
N LYS A 293 -37.21 11.57 24.02
CA LYS A 293 -37.91 10.73 25.02
C LYS A 293 -37.36 9.30 25.14
N LYS A 294 -36.66 8.79 24.10
CA LYS A 294 -36.12 7.43 24.06
C LYS A 294 -34.86 7.41 23.17
N PRO A 295 -33.88 6.54 23.45
CA PRO A 295 -32.79 6.28 22.51
C PRO A 295 -33.37 5.88 21.13
N GLY A 296 -32.79 6.38 20.05
CA GLY A 296 -33.24 6.09 18.67
C GLY A 296 -33.09 4.62 18.26
N ILE A 297 -32.42 3.83 19.10
CA ILE A 297 -32.22 2.38 18.94
C ILE A 297 -32.55 1.67 20.26
N ARG A 298 -33.00 0.43 20.18
CA ARG A 298 -33.17 -0.41 21.39
C ARG A 298 -31.80 -0.71 22.01
N PRO A 299 -31.51 -0.28 23.28
CA PRO A 299 -30.19 -0.46 23.90
C PRO A 299 -29.73 -1.91 23.90
N ASN A 300 -30.63 -2.87 24.15
CA ASN A 300 -30.32 -4.30 24.14
C ASN A 300 -29.87 -4.79 22.74
N ALA A 301 -30.34 -4.21 21.64
CA ALA A 301 -29.91 -4.57 20.30
C ALA A 301 -28.46 -4.14 20.08
N LEU A 302 -28.10 -2.93 20.53
CA LEU A 302 -26.72 -2.45 20.46
C LEU A 302 -25.80 -3.27 21.36
N MET A 303 -26.22 -3.53 22.62
CA MET A 303 -25.41 -4.30 23.58
C MET A 303 -25.08 -5.73 23.10
N ARG A 304 -25.96 -6.37 22.31
CA ARG A 304 -25.71 -7.70 21.72
C ARG A 304 -24.58 -7.70 20.67
N ASN A 305 -24.31 -6.55 20.09
CA ASN A 305 -23.28 -6.37 19.07
C ASN A 305 -21.95 -5.82 19.65
N VAL A 306 -21.84 -5.70 20.98
CA VAL A 306 -20.61 -5.34 21.69
C VAL A 306 -19.98 -6.60 22.29
N PHE A 307 -18.79 -6.98 21.81
CA PHE A 307 -18.14 -8.24 22.15
C PHE A 307 -17.11 -8.14 23.28
N PHE A 308 -16.89 -6.98 23.86
CA PHE A 308 -16.07 -6.77 25.06
C PHE A 308 -16.94 -6.44 26.27
N ARG A 309 -16.43 -6.77 27.47
CA ARG A 309 -17.15 -6.54 28.71
C ARG A 309 -16.24 -5.88 29.75
N LYS A 310 -16.85 -5.13 30.66
CA LYS A 310 -16.13 -4.53 31.80
C LYS A 310 -15.42 -5.60 32.61
N GLY A 311 -14.13 -5.34 32.92
CA GLY A 311 -13.24 -6.23 33.68
C GLY A 311 -12.52 -7.28 32.84
N GLU A 312 -12.82 -7.44 31.56
CA GLU A 312 -12.06 -8.28 30.64
C GLU A 312 -10.82 -7.54 30.12
N LEU A 313 -9.79 -8.29 29.75
CA LEU A 313 -8.64 -7.73 29.05
C LEU A 313 -9.08 -7.11 27.72
N PHE A 314 -8.46 -5.99 27.36
CA PHE A 314 -8.60 -5.42 26.02
C PHE A 314 -8.22 -6.49 24.97
N SER A 315 -8.97 -6.53 23.89
CA SER A 315 -8.67 -7.37 22.72
C SER A 315 -9.01 -6.59 21.46
N GLN A 316 -8.03 -6.48 20.57
CA GLN A 316 -8.20 -5.82 19.28
C GLN A 316 -9.23 -6.52 18.40
N ASP A 317 -9.23 -7.85 18.38
CA ASP A 317 -10.19 -8.62 17.58
C ASP A 317 -11.63 -8.37 18.06
N ARG A 318 -11.85 -8.35 19.39
CA ARG A 318 -13.17 -8.03 19.95
C ARG A 318 -13.61 -6.60 19.63
N GLN A 319 -12.67 -5.65 19.60
CA GLN A 319 -12.94 -4.29 19.15
C GLN A 319 -13.36 -4.28 17.68
N THR A 320 -12.59 -4.94 16.80
CA THR A 320 -12.86 -5.01 15.36
C THR A 320 -14.21 -5.68 15.10
N PHE A 321 -14.49 -6.83 15.70
CA PHE A 321 -15.77 -7.50 15.59
C PHE A 321 -16.94 -6.64 16.08
N THR A 322 -16.73 -5.86 17.15
CA THR A 322 -17.73 -4.91 17.61
C THR A 322 -18.00 -3.82 16.58
N GLN A 323 -16.95 -3.20 16.04
CA GLN A 323 -17.07 -2.16 15.02
C GLN A 323 -17.79 -2.68 13.77
N GLU A 324 -17.42 -3.86 13.29
CA GLU A 324 -18.06 -4.50 12.13
C GLU A 324 -19.54 -4.85 12.42
N ALA A 325 -19.86 -5.37 13.60
CA ALA A 325 -21.23 -5.70 13.97
C ALA A 325 -22.12 -4.46 14.06
N ILE A 326 -21.57 -3.37 14.62
CA ILE A 326 -22.29 -2.07 14.69
C ILE A 326 -22.47 -1.49 13.28
N ALA A 327 -21.44 -1.55 12.41
CA ALA A 327 -21.57 -1.09 11.02
C ALA A 327 -22.61 -1.90 10.24
N ARG A 328 -22.64 -3.24 10.41
CA ARG A 328 -23.67 -4.10 9.78
C ARG A 328 -25.12 -3.83 10.21
N MET A 329 -25.32 -3.13 11.34
CA MET A 329 -26.69 -2.74 11.74
C MET A 329 -27.34 -1.77 10.75
N GLY A 330 -26.55 -1.01 9.96
CA GLY A 330 -27.04 -0.11 8.92
C GLY A 330 -27.86 1.08 9.44
N VAL A 331 -27.82 1.36 10.75
CA VAL A 331 -28.58 2.45 11.38
C VAL A 331 -27.75 3.69 11.67
N PHE A 332 -26.45 3.57 11.62
CA PHE A 332 -25.52 4.65 11.88
C PHE A 332 -24.77 5.05 10.61
N ARG A 333 -24.78 6.35 10.31
CA ARG A 333 -23.92 6.94 9.28
C ARG A 333 -22.45 6.94 9.70
N TYR A 334 -22.21 7.10 10.99
CA TYR A 334 -20.89 7.12 11.58
C TYR A 334 -20.89 6.44 12.95
N SER A 335 -19.85 5.66 13.24
CA SER A 335 -19.58 5.13 14.58
C SER A 335 -18.08 5.05 14.85
N GLU A 336 -17.67 5.47 16.03
CA GLU A 336 -16.28 5.50 16.47
C GLU A 336 -16.19 5.02 17.93
N PHE A 337 -15.14 4.24 18.23
CA PHE A 337 -14.81 3.83 19.60
C PHE A 337 -13.52 4.52 20.04
N ARG A 338 -13.60 5.26 21.15
CA ARG A 338 -12.45 5.86 21.81
C ARG A 338 -12.20 5.19 23.14
N TYR A 339 -10.94 4.82 23.36
CA TYR A 339 -10.49 4.19 24.60
C TYR A 339 -9.69 5.21 25.38
N GLU A 340 -10.13 5.53 26.59
CA GLU A 340 -9.52 6.55 27.44
C GLU A 340 -9.10 5.92 28.76
N PRO A 341 -7.85 6.16 29.23
CA PRO A 341 -7.44 5.70 30.54
C PRO A 341 -8.39 6.22 31.62
N LYS A 342 -8.90 5.33 32.46
CA LYS A 342 -9.71 5.72 33.62
C LYS A 342 -8.90 6.53 34.63
N ASP A 343 -7.61 6.18 34.75
CA ASP A 343 -6.65 6.83 35.60
C ASP A 343 -5.37 7.10 34.79
N THR A 344 -4.89 8.33 34.82
CA THR A 344 -3.68 8.76 34.12
C THR A 344 -2.41 8.47 34.93
N THR A 345 -2.53 7.88 36.12
CA THR A 345 -1.36 7.48 36.91
C THR A 345 -0.62 6.32 36.24
N VAL A 346 0.68 6.18 36.55
CA VAL A 346 1.53 5.09 36.03
C VAL A 346 0.95 3.70 36.31
N ASN A 347 0.17 3.54 37.38
CA ASN A 347 -0.46 2.28 37.77
C ASN A 347 -1.85 2.04 37.15
N GLY A 348 -2.45 3.05 36.48
CA GLY A 348 -3.75 2.89 35.81
C GLY A 348 -3.70 1.83 34.72
N ASP A 349 -4.53 0.80 34.83
CA ASP A 349 -4.62 -0.34 33.91
C ASP A 349 -5.99 -0.52 33.25
N THR A 350 -6.87 0.47 33.43
CA THR A 350 -8.28 0.38 32.99
C THR A 350 -8.55 1.42 31.91
N LEU A 351 -9.18 0.98 30.83
CA LEU A 351 -9.63 1.82 29.71
C LEU A 351 -11.15 1.94 29.72
N ASN A 352 -11.67 3.14 29.92
CA ASN A 352 -13.08 3.44 29.63
C ASN A 352 -13.28 3.48 28.12
N VAL A 353 -14.43 3.00 27.65
CA VAL A 353 -14.78 2.94 26.24
C VAL A 353 -15.89 3.91 25.95
N ASN A 354 -15.65 4.89 25.09
CA ASN A 354 -16.62 5.84 24.61
C ASN A 354 -16.95 5.52 23.15
N MET A 355 -18.20 5.10 22.91
CA MET A 355 -18.74 4.90 21.56
C MET A 355 -19.51 6.17 21.16
N TYR A 356 -19.09 6.79 20.07
CA TYR A 356 -19.82 7.90 19.45
C TYR A 356 -20.50 7.39 18.19
N ALA A 357 -21.82 7.58 18.08
CA ALA A 357 -22.57 7.11 16.95
C ALA A 357 -23.60 8.15 16.50
N THR A 358 -23.60 8.46 15.21
CA THR A 358 -24.56 9.37 14.58
C THR A 358 -25.50 8.55 13.70
N PHE A 359 -26.81 8.70 13.93
CA PHE A 359 -27.84 8.03 13.12
C PHE A 359 -27.80 8.50 11.68
N ASP A 360 -28.11 7.59 10.78
CA ASP A 360 -28.39 7.94 9.38
C ASP A 360 -29.81 8.50 9.23
N LYS A 361 -30.05 9.21 8.12
CA LYS A 361 -31.37 9.67 7.80
C LYS A 361 -32.32 8.48 7.56
N PRO A 362 -33.52 8.47 8.15
CA PRO A 362 -34.41 7.31 8.08
C PRO A 362 -34.93 6.98 6.66
N TYR A 363 -34.82 7.91 5.72
CA TYR A 363 -35.28 7.73 4.33
C TYR A 363 -34.37 8.51 3.38
N ASN A 364 -33.75 7.81 2.40
CA ASN A 364 -33.24 8.41 1.18
C ASN A 364 -34.20 8.06 0.05
N ALA A 365 -35.00 9.02 -0.41
CA ALA A 365 -35.75 8.92 -1.67
C ALA A 365 -34.93 9.62 -2.74
N GLU A 366 -34.25 8.87 -3.62
CA GLU A 366 -33.71 9.39 -4.87
C GLU A 366 -34.78 9.19 -5.94
N LEU A 367 -35.29 10.30 -6.49
CA LEU A 367 -36.05 10.30 -7.74
C LEU A 367 -35.06 10.39 -8.88
N GLU A 368 -34.86 9.29 -9.62
CA GLU A 368 -34.18 9.30 -10.93
C GLU A 368 -35.11 9.87 -12.00
#